data_4d52dcc89c5f2b2e59e5b3c5d9ed8384
#
_entry.id   4d52dcc89c5f2b2e59e5b3c5d9ed8384
#
_cell.length_a   1.000
_cell.length_b   1.000
_cell.length_c   1.000
_cell.angle_alpha   90.00
_cell.angle_beta   90.00
_cell.angle_gamma   90.00
#
_symmetry.space_group_name_H-M   'P 1'
#
loop_
_entity.id
_entity.type
_entity.pdbx_description
1 polymer ?
#
loop_
_entity_poly.entity_id
_entity_poly.type
_entity_poly.pdbx_seq_one_letter_code
_entity_poly.pdbx_strand_id
1 'polypeptide(L)'
;MSDNFEQAKSRVRQSEGAYVAMRPLVSSWEQRKLGELLLFQNGFNGSSESFGSGIPLISVMDVLDDKFITHETVRGKARLNCEEASRYCVEYGDVLFQRSSENQEDAGTSNVYLDQHVSSAFGGFVIRGKKVGEYNPIFIKYLLSSPFIREQITHRAQGAQHINVSQDTLADVALLMPSMREQEAVGLVFLYLDNLITLHQREPPHTMKEGKNANRYQ
;
A
#
# COMPACT_ATOMS: atom_id res chain seq x y z
N MET A 1 27.33 53.01 -7.59
CA MET A 1 26.20 52.46 -6.80
C MET A 1 25.02 51.99 -7.65
N SER A 2 24.94 52.34 -8.94
CA SER A 2 23.85 51.94 -9.85
C SER A 2 23.94 50.50 -10.35
N ASP A 3 25.14 49.94 -10.49
CA ASP A 3 25.33 48.59 -11.13
C ASP A 3 24.83 47.40 -10.27
N ASN A 4 24.92 47.54 -8.95
CA ASN A 4 24.44 46.48 -8.03
C ASN A 4 22.90 46.35 -8.00
N PHE A 5 22.20 47.47 -8.30
CA PHE A 5 20.74 47.48 -8.29
C PHE A 5 20.16 46.86 -9.56
N GLU A 6 20.80 47.08 -10.71
CA GLU A 6 20.40 46.48 -11.99
C GLU A 6 20.75 44.98 -12.04
N GLN A 7 21.86 44.56 -11.43
CA GLN A 7 22.18 43.14 -11.27
C GLN A 7 21.16 42.41 -10.34
N ALA A 8 20.71 43.07 -9.29
CA ALA A 8 19.67 42.50 -8.41
C ALA A 8 18.33 42.36 -9.14
N LYS A 9 17.91 43.35 -9.94
CA LYS A 9 16.71 43.27 -10.78
C LYS A 9 16.80 42.17 -11.85
N SER A 10 17.98 41.97 -12.45
CA SER A 10 18.18 40.87 -13.43
C SER A 10 18.05 39.50 -12.77
N ARG A 11 18.57 39.32 -11.56
CA ARG A 11 18.42 38.04 -10.80
C ARG A 11 16.97 37.78 -10.40
N VAL A 12 16.21 38.82 -10.00
CA VAL A 12 14.77 38.68 -9.68
C VAL A 12 13.97 38.30 -10.94
N ARG A 13 14.24 38.91 -12.10
CA ARG A 13 13.59 38.54 -13.36
C ARG A 13 13.95 37.13 -13.83
N GLN A 14 15.19 36.66 -13.58
CA GLN A 14 15.55 35.25 -13.86
C GLN A 14 14.85 34.29 -12.90
N SER A 15 14.65 34.65 -11.63
CA SER A 15 13.88 33.83 -10.70
C SER A 15 12.37 33.79 -11.03
N GLU A 16 11.80 34.90 -11.51
CA GLU A 16 10.41 34.94 -11.99
C GLU A 16 10.23 34.10 -13.27
N GLY A 17 11.20 34.11 -14.19
CA GLY A 17 11.22 33.24 -15.36
C GLY A 17 11.32 31.76 -14.99
N ALA A 18 12.10 31.41 -13.98
CA ALA A 18 12.19 30.05 -13.44
C ALA A 18 10.89 29.64 -12.69
N TYR A 19 10.24 30.59 -12.03
CA TYR A 19 8.93 30.36 -11.39
C TYR A 19 7.80 30.16 -12.40
N VAL A 20 7.86 30.80 -13.55
CA VAL A 20 6.89 30.60 -14.65
C VAL A 20 7.15 29.27 -15.38
N ALA A 21 8.38 28.79 -15.43
CA ALA A 21 8.71 27.45 -15.96
C ALA A 21 8.32 26.31 -15.00
N MET A 22 8.10 26.61 -13.73
CA MET A 22 7.50 25.74 -12.70
C MET A 22 5.98 25.87 -12.65
N ARG A 23 5.31 26.26 -13.72
CA ARG A 23 3.87 26.06 -13.84
C ARG A 23 3.57 24.58 -13.82
N PRO A 24 2.67 24.17 -12.92
CA PRO A 24 2.65 22.82 -12.40
C PRO A 24 2.28 21.84 -13.48
N LEU A 25 3.01 20.76 -13.51
CA LEU A 25 2.55 19.43 -13.89
C LEU A 25 1.42 18.98 -12.92
N VAL A 26 0.44 19.82 -12.64
CA VAL A 26 -0.82 19.38 -12.08
C VAL A 26 -1.65 19.00 -13.29
N SER A 27 -1.33 17.83 -13.86
CA SER A 27 -2.33 17.14 -14.63
C SER A 27 -3.54 16.97 -13.71
N SER A 28 -4.72 17.30 -14.20
CA SER A 28 -5.96 17.09 -13.44
C SER A 28 -6.02 15.61 -13.08
N TRP A 29 -6.04 15.30 -11.79
CA TRP A 29 -6.21 13.91 -11.34
C TRP A 29 -7.54 13.38 -11.87
N GLU A 30 -7.47 12.23 -12.51
CA GLU A 30 -8.63 11.61 -13.13
C GLU A 30 -9.43 10.82 -12.09
N GLN A 31 -10.72 11.06 -12.03
CA GLN A 31 -11.61 10.24 -11.19
C GLN A 31 -11.87 8.91 -11.88
N ARG A 32 -11.55 7.81 -11.20
CA ARG A 32 -11.73 6.43 -11.67
C ARG A 32 -12.45 5.61 -10.60
N LYS A 33 -13.10 4.53 -11.00
CA LYS A 33 -13.55 3.50 -10.06
C LYS A 33 -12.49 2.41 -9.90
N LEU A 34 -12.40 1.85 -8.69
CA LEU A 34 -11.45 0.76 -8.43
C LEU A 34 -11.73 -0.47 -9.30
N GLY A 35 -13.00 -0.75 -9.63
CA GLY A 35 -13.40 -1.80 -10.56
C GLY A 35 -12.98 -1.60 -12.02
N GLU A 36 -12.52 -0.41 -12.40
CA GLU A 36 -11.90 -0.18 -13.72
C GLU A 36 -10.43 -0.61 -13.76
N LEU A 37 -9.80 -0.72 -12.59
CA LEU A 37 -8.40 -1.07 -12.43
C LEU A 37 -8.19 -2.51 -11.99
N LEU A 38 -9.19 -3.08 -11.27
CA LEU A 38 -9.10 -4.39 -10.63
C LEU A 38 -10.30 -5.27 -10.98
N LEU A 39 -10.03 -6.55 -11.26
CA LEU A 39 -11.05 -7.59 -11.35
C LEU A 39 -11.04 -8.41 -10.06
N PHE A 40 -12.17 -8.45 -9.35
CA PHE A 40 -12.26 -9.04 -8.02
C PHE A 40 -12.59 -10.54 -8.05
N GLN A 41 -11.97 -11.28 -7.13
CA GLN A 41 -12.17 -12.72 -6.97
C GLN A 41 -12.02 -13.12 -5.48
N ASN A 42 -12.93 -14.00 -5.00
CA ASN A 42 -12.78 -14.62 -3.68
C ASN A 42 -11.70 -15.72 -3.71
N GLY A 43 -11.02 -15.89 -2.57
CA GLY A 43 -9.93 -16.84 -2.45
C GLY A 43 -10.35 -18.31 -2.24
N PHE A 44 -9.34 -19.15 -2.15
CA PHE A 44 -9.46 -20.59 -1.96
C PHE A 44 -10.07 -20.96 -0.62
N ASN A 45 -11.13 -21.78 -0.65
CA ASN A 45 -11.75 -22.39 0.52
C ASN A 45 -11.57 -23.90 0.42
N GLY A 46 -10.56 -24.43 1.10
CA GLY A 46 -10.32 -25.88 1.21
C GLY A 46 -10.81 -26.47 2.51
N SER A 47 -10.76 -27.80 2.61
CA SER A 47 -10.92 -28.50 3.88
C SER A 47 -9.71 -28.23 4.79
N SER A 48 -9.85 -28.47 6.11
CA SER A 48 -8.74 -28.31 7.06
C SER A 48 -7.46 -29.05 6.68
N GLU A 49 -7.61 -30.20 5.99
CA GLU A 49 -6.50 -31.04 5.52
C GLU A 49 -5.72 -30.41 4.35
N SER A 50 -6.32 -29.45 3.66
CA SER A 50 -5.68 -28.74 2.54
C SER A 50 -4.63 -27.75 3.02
N PHE A 51 -4.64 -27.34 4.29
CA PHE A 51 -3.76 -26.31 4.83
C PHE A 51 -2.52 -26.88 5.52
N GLY A 52 -1.48 -26.06 5.67
CA GLY A 52 -0.26 -26.37 6.41
C GLY A 52 0.91 -26.89 5.57
N SER A 53 0.70 -27.28 4.31
CA SER A 53 1.77 -27.71 3.40
C SER A 53 1.41 -27.45 1.94
N GLY A 54 2.40 -27.39 1.06
CA GLY A 54 2.20 -27.13 -0.36
C GLY A 54 2.72 -25.76 -0.79
N ILE A 55 1.97 -25.08 -1.64
CA ILE A 55 2.36 -23.73 -2.14
C ILE A 55 2.03 -22.63 -1.13
N PRO A 56 2.74 -21.51 -1.14
CA PRO A 56 2.42 -20.36 -0.30
C PRO A 56 0.99 -19.87 -0.51
N LEU A 57 0.30 -19.61 0.61
CA LEU A 57 -1.08 -19.16 0.64
C LEU A 57 -1.18 -17.87 1.45
N ILE A 58 -1.50 -16.79 0.77
CA ILE A 58 -1.71 -15.48 1.38
C ILE A 58 -2.95 -15.53 2.26
N SER A 59 -2.78 -15.16 3.52
CA SER A 59 -3.81 -15.06 4.54
C SER A 59 -4.12 -13.60 4.90
N VAL A 60 -5.12 -13.39 5.75
CA VAL A 60 -5.42 -12.06 6.30
C VAL A 60 -4.21 -11.47 7.03
N MET A 61 -3.43 -12.30 7.74
CA MET A 61 -2.24 -11.84 8.48
C MET A 61 -1.15 -11.27 7.58
N ASP A 62 -1.07 -11.75 6.33
CA ASP A 62 -0.12 -11.24 5.34
C ASP A 62 -0.65 -9.93 4.71
N VAL A 63 -1.98 -9.79 4.59
CA VAL A 63 -2.64 -8.56 4.12
C VAL A 63 -2.49 -7.42 5.13
N LEU A 64 -2.58 -7.74 6.42
CA LEU A 64 -2.45 -6.77 7.53
C LEU A 64 -1.00 -6.41 7.89
N ASP A 65 -0.01 -7.05 7.27
CA ASP A 65 1.39 -6.70 7.48
C ASP A 65 1.70 -5.33 6.83
N ASP A 66 2.51 -4.51 7.50
CA ASP A 66 2.91 -3.20 7.00
C ASP A 66 3.76 -3.28 5.72
N LYS A 67 4.48 -4.40 5.55
CA LYS A 67 5.32 -4.64 4.37
C LYS A 67 4.48 -5.09 3.19
N PHE A 68 4.99 -4.86 1.98
CA PHE A 68 4.43 -5.46 0.78
C PHE A 68 4.46 -6.98 0.85
N ILE A 69 3.46 -7.62 0.26
CA ILE A 69 3.41 -9.07 0.18
C ILE A 69 4.38 -9.54 -0.90
N THR A 70 5.25 -10.48 -0.53
CA THR A 70 6.12 -11.21 -1.46
C THR A 70 6.01 -12.71 -1.18
N HIS A 71 6.45 -13.55 -2.10
CA HIS A 71 6.48 -14.99 -1.89
C HIS A 71 7.18 -15.41 -0.60
N GLU A 72 8.27 -14.72 -0.25
CA GLU A 72 9.07 -15.00 0.95
C GLU A 72 8.37 -14.58 2.25
N THR A 73 7.52 -13.55 2.21
CA THR A 73 6.81 -13.06 3.41
C THR A 73 5.55 -13.83 3.72
N VAL A 74 5.01 -14.60 2.76
CA VAL A 74 3.78 -15.39 2.94
C VAL A 74 3.99 -16.52 3.94
N ARG A 75 3.19 -16.54 4.99
CA ARG A 75 3.33 -17.47 6.13
C ARG A 75 2.56 -18.77 5.94
N GLY A 76 1.40 -18.69 5.30
CA GLY A 76 0.50 -19.82 5.07
C GLY A 76 0.96 -20.73 3.95
N LYS A 77 0.47 -21.98 3.95
CA LYS A 77 0.66 -22.93 2.85
C LYS A 77 -0.63 -23.71 2.63
N ALA A 78 -0.90 -24.08 1.37
CA ALA A 78 -2.00 -24.98 1.04
C ALA A 78 -1.63 -25.96 -0.07
N ARG A 79 -2.25 -27.13 -0.03
CA ARG A 79 -2.21 -28.11 -1.12
C ARG A 79 -3.30 -27.76 -2.10
N LEU A 80 -2.91 -27.38 -3.28
CA LEU A 80 -3.78 -27.03 -4.39
C LEU A 80 -3.46 -27.97 -5.55
N ASN A 81 -4.47 -28.45 -6.24
CA ASN A 81 -4.26 -29.13 -7.53
C ASN A 81 -3.85 -28.09 -8.60
N CYS A 82 -3.46 -28.55 -9.79
CA CYS A 82 -2.97 -27.68 -10.85
C CYS A 82 -4.01 -26.64 -11.30
N GLU A 83 -5.28 -27.00 -11.34
CA GLU A 83 -6.37 -26.10 -11.72
C GLU A 83 -6.60 -25.03 -10.65
N GLU A 84 -6.66 -25.41 -9.38
CA GLU A 84 -6.78 -24.50 -8.24
C GLU A 84 -5.57 -23.58 -8.14
N ALA A 85 -4.36 -24.09 -8.30
CA ALA A 85 -3.15 -23.30 -8.28
C ALA A 85 -3.16 -22.24 -9.39
N SER A 86 -3.62 -22.58 -10.59
CA SER A 86 -3.77 -21.62 -11.69
C SER A 86 -4.87 -20.60 -11.43
N ARG A 87 -6.01 -21.05 -10.87
CA ARG A 87 -7.18 -20.19 -10.60
C ARG A 87 -6.94 -19.17 -9.50
N TYR A 88 -6.20 -19.56 -8.45
CA TYR A 88 -5.97 -18.73 -7.26
C TYR A 88 -4.58 -18.13 -7.21
N CYS A 89 -3.80 -18.15 -8.31
CA CYS A 89 -2.50 -17.50 -8.35
C CYS A 89 -2.64 -15.98 -8.28
N VAL A 90 -1.69 -15.36 -7.57
CA VAL A 90 -1.56 -13.89 -7.44
C VAL A 90 -0.36 -13.45 -8.27
N GLU A 91 -0.50 -12.37 -9.01
CA GLU A 91 0.50 -11.83 -9.91
C GLU A 91 1.02 -10.47 -9.42
N TYR A 92 2.17 -10.04 -9.92
CA TYR A 92 2.76 -8.74 -9.59
C TYR A 92 1.77 -7.59 -9.79
N GLY A 93 1.61 -6.79 -8.75
CA GLY A 93 0.73 -5.62 -8.76
C GLY A 93 -0.70 -5.92 -8.34
N ASP A 94 -1.09 -7.18 -8.16
CA ASP A 94 -2.42 -7.50 -7.62
C ASP A 94 -2.60 -6.94 -6.20
N VAL A 95 -3.82 -6.54 -5.89
CA VAL A 95 -4.19 -6.03 -4.57
C VAL A 95 -5.00 -7.07 -3.82
N LEU A 96 -4.60 -7.36 -2.58
CA LEU A 96 -5.27 -8.29 -1.69
C LEU A 96 -6.02 -7.52 -0.61
N PHE A 97 -7.31 -7.82 -0.42
CA PHE A 97 -8.17 -7.15 0.55
C PHE A 97 -8.63 -8.13 1.62
N GLN A 98 -8.62 -7.68 2.87
CA GLN A 98 -9.28 -8.41 3.95
C GLN A 98 -10.79 -8.44 3.70
N ARG A 99 -11.36 -9.65 3.55
CA ARG A 99 -12.78 -9.84 3.27
C ARG A 99 -13.66 -9.64 4.50
N SER A 100 -13.22 -10.17 5.64
CA SER A 100 -13.98 -10.14 6.89
C SER A 100 -13.11 -9.64 8.03
N SER A 101 -13.65 -8.79 8.88
CA SER A 101 -13.00 -8.25 10.06
C SER A 101 -13.94 -8.29 11.26
N GLU A 102 -13.38 -8.32 12.47
CA GLU A 102 -14.12 -8.13 13.72
C GLU A 102 -14.41 -6.64 13.99
N ASN A 103 -13.59 -5.75 13.41
CA ASN A 103 -13.70 -4.31 13.57
C ASN A 103 -14.08 -3.64 12.23
N GLN A 104 -14.94 -2.63 12.32
CA GLN A 104 -15.35 -1.87 11.13
C GLN A 104 -14.19 -1.15 10.47
N GLU A 105 -13.29 -0.61 11.26
CA GLU A 105 -12.13 0.15 10.80
C GLU A 105 -11.14 -0.69 9.98
N ASP A 106 -11.05 -1.99 10.26
CA ASP A 106 -10.12 -2.90 9.59
C ASP A 106 -10.72 -3.54 8.34
N ALA A 107 -12.06 -3.48 8.16
CA ALA A 107 -12.73 -4.11 7.04
C ALA A 107 -12.20 -3.59 5.69
N GLY A 108 -11.83 -4.49 4.79
CA GLY A 108 -11.28 -4.14 3.48
C GLY A 108 -9.89 -3.51 3.53
N THR A 109 -9.13 -3.67 4.62
CA THR A 109 -7.69 -3.35 4.62
C THR A 109 -7.01 -4.10 3.48
N SER A 110 -6.06 -3.45 2.82
CA SER A 110 -5.46 -3.99 1.61
C SER A 110 -3.94 -3.94 1.63
N ASN A 111 -3.34 -4.84 0.87
CA ASN A 111 -1.91 -4.87 0.61
C ASN A 111 -1.65 -5.30 -0.84
N VAL A 112 -0.44 -5.09 -1.32
CA VAL A 112 -0.07 -5.33 -2.72
C VAL A 112 0.99 -6.41 -2.82
N TYR A 113 0.84 -7.29 -3.81
CA TYR A 113 1.81 -8.33 -4.14
C TYR A 113 2.88 -7.81 -5.09
N LEU A 114 4.14 -7.89 -4.71
CA LEU A 114 5.27 -7.31 -5.46
C LEU A 114 6.27 -8.32 -6.04
N ASP A 115 5.97 -9.63 -6.00
CA ASP A 115 6.84 -10.61 -6.65
C ASP A 115 6.57 -10.70 -8.15
N GLN A 116 7.63 -10.65 -8.97
CA GLN A 116 7.52 -10.69 -10.43
C GLN A 116 7.67 -12.09 -11.01
N HIS A 117 8.31 -13.00 -10.28
CA HIS A 117 8.75 -14.29 -10.83
C HIS A 117 8.09 -15.49 -10.17
N VAL A 118 7.50 -15.31 -9.01
CA VAL A 118 6.89 -16.39 -8.23
C VAL A 118 5.48 -15.99 -7.85
N SER A 119 4.54 -16.90 -8.06
CA SER A 119 3.14 -16.73 -7.68
C SER A 119 2.88 -17.40 -6.34
N SER A 120 1.99 -16.80 -5.55
CA SER A 120 1.39 -17.39 -4.35
C SER A 120 -0.11 -17.55 -4.59
N ALA A 121 -0.78 -18.45 -3.87
CA ALA A 121 -2.22 -18.50 -3.84
C ALA A 121 -2.78 -17.61 -2.72
N PHE A 122 -4.09 -17.42 -2.64
CA PHE A 122 -4.73 -16.63 -1.60
C PHE A 122 -5.97 -17.36 -1.03
N GLY A 123 -6.17 -17.21 0.28
CA GLY A 123 -7.19 -17.92 1.05
C GLY A 123 -8.55 -17.22 1.05
N GLY A 124 -9.60 -17.94 1.47
CA GLY A 124 -11.00 -17.55 1.36
C GLY A 124 -11.43 -16.31 2.17
N PHE A 125 -10.65 -15.91 3.14
CA PHE A 125 -10.85 -14.64 3.89
C PHE A 125 -10.20 -13.43 3.21
N VAL A 126 -9.62 -13.62 2.03
CA VAL A 126 -9.00 -12.59 1.21
C VAL A 126 -9.75 -12.45 -0.10
N ILE A 127 -9.97 -11.22 -0.56
CA ILE A 127 -10.42 -10.90 -1.91
C ILE A 127 -9.21 -10.45 -2.71
N ARG A 128 -8.94 -11.06 -3.86
CA ARG A 128 -7.97 -10.60 -4.83
C ARG A 128 -8.61 -9.56 -5.75
N GLY A 129 -7.97 -8.41 -5.90
CA GLY A 129 -8.16 -7.51 -7.02
C GLY A 129 -7.04 -7.75 -8.03
N LYS A 130 -7.34 -8.55 -9.08
CA LYS A 130 -6.41 -8.78 -10.20
C LYS A 130 -6.21 -7.49 -10.96
N LYS A 131 -4.95 -7.10 -11.17
CA LYS A 131 -4.60 -5.92 -11.95
C LYS A 131 -5.02 -6.09 -13.41
N VAL A 132 -5.90 -5.21 -13.90
CA VAL A 132 -6.34 -5.15 -15.29
C VAL A 132 -6.15 -3.76 -15.91
N GLY A 133 -6.12 -2.72 -15.08
CA GLY A 133 -5.83 -1.35 -15.49
C GLY A 133 -4.39 -0.91 -15.19
N GLU A 134 -4.02 0.26 -15.70
CA GLU A 134 -2.68 0.81 -15.50
C GLU A 134 -2.60 1.60 -14.20
N TYR A 135 -1.70 1.20 -13.31
CA TYR A 135 -1.31 1.93 -12.11
C TYR A 135 0.05 1.48 -11.59
N ASN A 136 0.69 2.32 -10.78
CA ASN A 136 1.91 1.96 -10.06
C ASN A 136 1.55 1.17 -8.78
N PRO A 137 2.07 -0.06 -8.60
CA PRO A 137 1.73 -0.92 -7.45
C PRO A 137 2.13 -0.34 -6.09
N ILE A 138 3.20 0.44 -6.03
CA ILE A 138 3.62 1.09 -4.79
C ILE A 138 2.64 2.21 -4.45
N PHE A 139 2.30 3.06 -5.41
CA PHE A 139 1.35 4.14 -5.23
C PHE A 139 -0.03 3.65 -4.77
N ILE A 140 -0.57 2.59 -5.41
CA ILE A 140 -1.92 2.09 -5.10
C ILE A 140 -2.04 1.59 -3.67
N LYS A 141 -0.98 0.99 -3.07
CA LYS A 141 -0.97 0.62 -1.65
C LYS A 141 -1.27 1.82 -0.75
N TYR A 142 -0.53 2.92 -0.94
CA TYR A 142 -0.70 4.12 -0.13
C TYR A 142 -2.02 4.84 -0.41
N LEU A 143 -2.45 4.88 -1.66
CA LEU A 143 -3.74 5.45 -2.03
C LEU A 143 -4.89 4.72 -1.31
N LEU A 144 -4.91 3.38 -1.35
CA LEU A 144 -5.95 2.56 -0.71
C LEU A 144 -5.92 2.63 0.81
N SER A 145 -4.78 2.95 1.40
CA SER A 145 -4.62 3.17 2.85
C SER A 145 -5.02 4.59 3.28
N SER A 146 -5.29 5.50 2.33
CA SER A 146 -5.65 6.88 2.66
C SER A 146 -7.01 6.97 3.37
N PRO A 147 -7.20 7.91 4.30
CA PRO A 147 -8.46 8.07 5.04
C PRO A 147 -9.68 8.19 4.14
N PHE A 148 -9.56 8.93 3.03
CA PHE A 148 -10.63 9.12 2.05
C PHE A 148 -11.11 7.80 1.42
N ILE A 149 -10.20 6.90 1.08
CA ILE A 149 -10.55 5.60 0.51
C ILE A 149 -11.05 4.64 1.60
N ARG A 150 -10.39 4.63 2.75
CA ARG A 150 -10.80 3.80 3.89
C ARG A 150 -12.23 4.09 4.32
N GLU A 151 -12.61 5.36 4.42
CA GLU A 151 -13.95 5.79 4.76
C GLU A 151 -15.00 5.26 3.78
N GLN A 152 -14.73 5.30 2.47
CA GLN A 152 -15.65 4.76 1.46
C GLN A 152 -15.88 3.26 1.62
N ILE A 153 -14.83 2.49 1.97
CA ILE A 153 -14.91 1.04 2.14
C ILE A 153 -15.64 0.71 3.44
N THR A 154 -15.23 1.30 4.55
CA THR A 154 -15.74 0.97 5.89
C THR A 154 -17.21 1.36 6.06
N HIS A 155 -17.66 2.49 5.51
CA HIS A 155 -19.08 2.87 5.55
C HIS A 155 -20.01 1.91 4.79
N ARG A 156 -19.50 1.19 3.80
CA ARG A 156 -20.28 0.23 3.00
C ARG A 156 -20.13 -1.21 3.46
N ALA A 157 -19.17 -1.47 4.38
CA ALA A 157 -18.99 -2.78 4.97
C ALA A 157 -20.17 -3.13 5.89
N GLN A 158 -20.64 -4.37 5.86
CA GLN A 158 -21.86 -4.81 6.54
C GLN A 158 -21.61 -6.04 7.40
N GLY A 159 -22.30 -6.10 8.53
CA GLY A 159 -22.30 -7.25 9.42
C GLY A 159 -22.47 -6.84 10.88
N ALA A 160 -22.96 -7.76 11.72
CA ALA A 160 -23.17 -7.49 13.15
C ALA A 160 -22.02 -8.03 14.03
N GLN A 161 -21.51 -9.23 13.74
CA GLN A 161 -20.39 -9.86 14.45
C GLN A 161 -19.12 -9.90 13.61
N HIS A 162 -19.27 -10.10 12.30
CA HIS A 162 -18.20 -10.04 11.33
C HIS A 162 -18.57 -9.04 10.25
N ILE A 163 -17.77 -8.02 10.13
CA ILE A 163 -17.93 -6.97 9.13
C ILE A 163 -17.34 -7.49 7.81
N ASN A 164 -18.18 -7.60 6.79
CA ASN A 164 -17.78 -8.13 5.49
C ASN A 164 -17.76 -7.03 4.43
N VAL A 165 -16.78 -7.09 3.57
CA VAL A 165 -16.68 -6.27 2.38
C VAL A 165 -16.99 -7.13 1.16
N SER A 166 -17.87 -6.64 0.29
CA SER A 166 -18.22 -7.30 -0.97
C SER A 166 -17.31 -6.84 -2.11
N GLN A 167 -17.24 -7.65 -3.18
CA GLN A 167 -16.54 -7.27 -4.40
C GLN A 167 -17.16 -6.03 -5.04
N ASP A 168 -18.49 -5.90 -5.02
CA ASP A 168 -19.21 -4.74 -5.54
C ASP A 168 -18.88 -3.46 -4.75
N THR A 169 -18.78 -3.58 -3.42
CA THR A 169 -18.35 -2.47 -2.57
C THR A 169 -16.97 -1.97 -2.97
N LEU A 170 -16.02 -2.88 -3.21
CA LEU A 170 -14.68 -2.52 -3.66
C LEU A 170 -14.68 -1.93 -5.07
N ALA A 171 -15.45 -2.51 -5.99
CA ALA A 171 -15.53 -2.04 -7.37
C ALA A 171 -16.03 -0.59 -7.48
N ASP A 172 -16.94 -0.20 -6.59
CA ASP A 172 -17.55 1.14 -6.58
C ASP A 172 -16.72 2.22 -5.85
N VAL A 173 -15.57 1.88 -5.27
CA VAL A 173 -14.68 2.86 -4.62
C VAL A 173 -14.17 3.87 -5.65
N ALA A 174 -14.39 5.15 -5.37
CA ALA A 174 -13.90 6.24 -6.22
C ALA A 174 -12.47 6.62 -5.85
N LEU A 175 -11.60 6.67 -6.85
CA LEU A 175 -10.19 7.01 -6.77
C LEU A 175 -9.90 8.32 -7.51
N LEU A 176 -8.91 9.06 -7.03
CA LEU A 176 -8.29 10.14 -7.77
C LEU A 176 -6.91 9.67 -8.24
N MET A 177 -6.76 9.50 -9.54
CA MET A 177 -5.57 8.92 -10.16
C MET A 177 -4.76 10.00 -10.87
N PRO A 178 -3.53 10.30 -10.40
CA PRO A 178 -2.59 11.15 -11.11
C PRO A 178 -1.97 10.43 -12.32
N SER A 179 -1.18 11.15 -13.11
CA SER A 179 -0.40 10.54 -14.18
C SER A 179 0.54 9.45 -13.63
N MET A 180 0.91 8.47 -14.46
CA MET A 180 1.82 7.39 -14.06
C MET A 180 3.14 7.92 -13.48
N ARG A 181 3.68 8.99 -14.03
CA ARG A 181 4.89 9.64 -13.52
C ARG A 181 4.71 10.21 -12.12
N GLU A 182 3.55 10.82 -11.84
CA GLU A 182 3.23 11.33 -10.50
C GLU A 182 2.97 10.17 -9.53
N GLN A 183 2.28 9.11 -9.95
CA GLN A 183 2.09 7.90 -9.14
C GLN A 183 3.44 7.31 -8.71
N GLU A 184 4.39 7.19 -9.63
CA GLU A 184 5.73 6.70 -9.34
C GLU A 184 6.45 7.60 -8.32
N ALA A 185 6.44 8.91 -8.55
CA ALA A 185 7.10 9.87 -7.65
C ALA A 185 6.49 9.85 -6.25
N VAL A 186 5.15 9.88 -6.15
CA VAL A 186 4.43 9.87 -4.86
C VAL A 186 4.64 8.53 -4.14
N GLY A 187 4.54 7.41 -4.87
CA GLY A 187 4.77 6.08 -4.31
C GLY A 187 6.17 5.93 -3.72
N LEU A 188 7.20 6.40 -4.43
CA LEU A 188 8.58 6.36 -3.95
C LEU A 188 8.79 7.24 -2.69
N VAL A 189 8.15 8.40 -2.60
CA VAL A 189 8.23 9.25 -1.39
C VAL A 189 7.69 8.52 -0.17
N PHE A 190 6.50 7.91 -0.27
CA PHE A 190 5.93 7.16 0.85
C PHE A 190 6.76 5.93 1.21
N LEU A 191 7.23 5.17 0.22
CA LEU A 191 8.12 4.04 0.46
C LEU A 191 9.42 4.45 1.19
N TYR A 192 9.99 5.59 0.82
CA TYR A 192 11.16 6.13 1.50
C TYR A 192 10.85 6.53 2.95
N LEU A 193 9.71 7.16 3.20
CA LEU A 193 9.27 7.52 4.55
C LEU A 193 9.06 6.28 5.44
N ASP A 194 8.42 5.22 4.93
CA ASP A 194 8.26 3.96 5.66
C ASP A 194 9.59 3.33 6.02
N ASN A 195 10.57 3.37 5.10
CA ASN A 195 11.92 2.88 5.39
C ASN A 195 12.61 3.69 6.49
N LEU A 196 12.47 5.03 6.48
CA LEU A 196 13.04 5.89 7.52
C LEU A 196 12.40 5.62 8.88
N ILE A 197 11.07 5.48 8.94
CA ILE A 197 10.34 5.15 10.17
C ILE A 197 10.82 3.80 10.73
N THR A 198 10.91 2.79 9.87
CA THR A 198 11.37 1.44 10.25
C THR A 198 12.80 1.46 10.77
N LEU A 199 13.70 2.22 10.16
CA LEU A 199 15.08 2.37 10.61
C LEU A 199 15.15 3.03 11.98
N HIS A 200 14.39 4.13 12.16
CA HIS A 200 14.36 4.86 13.42
C HIS A 200 13.79 4.01 14.58
N GLN A 201 12.79 3.17 14.32
CA GLN A 201 12.23 2.25 15.30
C GLN A 201 13.19 1.13 15.73
N ARG A 202 14.19 0.80 14.90
CA ARG A 202 15.22 -0.22 15.19
C ARG A 202 16.40 0.33 15.99
N GLU A 203 16.58 1.65 16.04
CA GLU A 203 17.62 2.25 16.87
C GLU A 203 17.23 2.08 18.35
N PRO A 204 18.10 1.47 19.19
CA PRO A 204 17.84 1.39 20.63
C PRO A 204 17.76 2.82 21.19
N PRO A 205 16.86 3.08 22.17
CA PRO A 205 16.77 4.39 22.78
C PRO A 205 18.16 4.77 23.32
N HIS A 206 18.65 5.95 22.92
CA HIS A 206 19.89 6.51 23.47
C HIS A 206 19.77 6.57 24.98
N THR A 207 20.36 5.61 25.69
CA THR A 207 20.57 5.71 27.12
C THR A 207 21.50 6.88 27.34
N MET A 208 20.96 8.03 27.77
CA MET A 208 21.77 9.10 28.36
C MET A 208 22.52 8.45 29.53
N LYS A 209 23.83 8.28 29.38
CA LYS A 209 24.69 7.95 30.50
C LYS A 209 24.64 9.17 31.43
N GLU A 210 23.78 9.09 32.43
CA GLU A 210 23.89 9.98 33.59
C GLU A 210 25.30 9.78 34.16
N GLY A 211 26.12 10.80 33.98
CA GLY A 211 27.43 10.86 34.60
C GLY A 211 27.29 10.85 36.12
N LYS A 212 27.49 9.69 36.75
CA LYS A 212 27.72 9.62 38.18
C LYS A 212 29.03 10.34 38.47
N ASN A 213 28.95 11.64 38.78
CA ASN A 213 29.98 12.34 39.52
C ASN A 213 29.96 11.79 40.94
N ALA A 214 30.83 10.81 41.19
CA ALA A 214 31.19 10.38 42.53
C ALA A 214 32.10 11.47 43.14
N ASN A 215 31.54 12.37 43.91
CA ASN A 215 32.29 13.25 44.80
C ASN A 215 32.87 12.39 45.91
N ARG A 216 34.21 12.15 45.86
CA ARG A 216 35.00 11.75 47.02
C ARG A 216 35.30 13.01 47.83
N TYR A 217 34.80 13.06 49.04
CA TYR A 217 35.50 13.73 50.18
C TYR A 217 35.09 13.00 51.47
N GLN A 218 36.17 12.48 52.11
CA GLN A 218 36.37 12.06 53.48
C GLN A 218 35.80 10.70 53.89
#